data_94d40c0b187a35c3ec8d556ac81b8a15
#
_entry.id   94d40c0b187a35c3ec8d556ac81b8a15
#
_cell.length_a   1.000
_cell.length_b   1.000
_cell.length_c   1.000
_cell.angle_alpha   90.00
_cell.angle_beta   90.00
_cell.angle_gamma   90.00
#
_symmetry.space_group_name_H-M   'P 1'
#
loop_
_entity.id
_entity.type
_entity.pdbx_description
1 polymer ?
#
loop_
_entity_poly.entity_id
_entity_poly.type
_entity_poly.pdbx_seq_one_letter_code
_entity_poly.pdbx_strand_id
1 'polypeptide(L)'
;MIYKIRIILDAKEDIFRDLEIEASTSLEEFHNAIAQSFGFLGNEMASFYTCDEEWNQDEEIALFDMSDNGSDVRLMNETFLEDIMTEKSPKLIYVYDFLSMWTFFVELADIAEHESGIAYPNVLFSFGELPETPPEKNFESKPTFDFDDTFENYDDLDFDENWN
;
A
#
# COMPACT_ATOMS: atom_id res chain seq x y z
N MET A 1 12.39 -0.29 -17.52
CA MET A 1 10.94 -0.15 -17.46
C MET A 1 10.58 0.60 -16.19
N ILE A 2 9.76 1.62 -16.32
CA ILE A 2 9.38 2.47 -15.19
C ILE A 2 7.92 2.24 -14.87
N TYR A 3 7.64 1.99 -13.61
CA TYR A 3 6.27 1.85 -13.10
C TYR A 3 5.79 3.17 -12.55
N LYS A 4 4.60 3.59 -12.96
CA LYS A 4 3.91 4.73 -12.37
C LYS A 4 2.86 4.18 -11.43
N ILE A 5 3.01 4.49 -10.15
CA ILE A 5 2.25 3.83 -9.10
C ILE A 5 1.58 4.88 -8.24
N ARG A 6 0.30 4.65 -7.94
CA ARG A 6 -0.44 5.50 -7.00
C ARG A 6 -0.57 4.78 -5.67
N ILE A 7 -0.20 5.47 -4.60
CA ILE A 7 -0.26 4.96 -3.24
C ILE A 7 -1.28 5.80 -2.49
N ILE A 8 -2.39 5.17 -2.10
CA ILE A 8 -3.55 5.86 -1.52
C ILE A 8 -3.71 5.44 -0.07
N LEU A 9 -3.73 6.42 0.84
CA LEU A 9 -3.98 6.12 2.25
C LEU A 9 -5.43 5.70 2.42
N ASP A 10 -5.66 4.63 3.19
CA ASP A 10 -7.01 4.17 3.52
C ASP A 10 -7.61 5.14 4.53
N ALA A 11 -8.28 6.17 4.02
CA ALA A 11 -8.82 7.28 4.82
C ALA A 11 -10.07 7.82 4.15
N LYS A 12 -10.80 8.65 4.89
CA LYS A 12 -11.99 9.28 4.32
C LYS A 12 -11.63 10.37 3.33
N GLU A 13 -10.56 11.10 3.63
CA GLU A 13 -10.06 12.13 2.70
C GLU A 13 -9.21 11.50 1.63
N ASP A 14 -9.11 12.18 0.50
CA ASP A 14 -8.23 11.75 -0.58
C ASP A 14 -6.80 12.16 -0.24
N ILE A 15 -5.98 11.18 0.12
CA ILE A 15 -4.58 11.41 0.45
C ILE A 15 -3.78 10.36 -0.31
N PHE A 16 -2.96 10.82 -1.27
CA PHE A 16 -2.21 9.87 -2.08
C PHE A 16 -0.93 10.48 -2.61
N ARG A 17 -0.07 9.60 -3.10
CA ARG A 17 1.19 9.97 -3.75
C ARG A 17 1.31 9.19 -5.04
N ASP A 18 1.75 9.85 -6.11
CA ASP A 18 2.07 9.19 -7.36
C ASP A 18 3.58 9.15 -7.51
N LEU A 19 4.12 7.95 -7.69
CA LEU A 19 5.55 7.74 -7.81
C LEU A 19 5.91 7.14 -9.16
N GLU A 20 7.09 7.50 -9.65
CA GLU A 20 7.75 6.77 -10.74
C GLU A 20 8.90 5.99 -10.14
N ILE A 21 9.00 4.70 -10.43
CA ILE A 21 10.04 3.87 -9.85
C ILE A 21 10.41 2.78 -10.85
N GLU A 22 11.67 2.35 -10.81
CA GLU A 22 12.11 1.29 -11.72
C GLU A 22 11.47 -0.03 -11.32
N ALA A 23 10.98 -0.77 -12.32
CA ALA A 23 10.30 -2.04 -12.07
C ALA A 23 11.22 -3.07 -11.41
N SER A 24 12.53 -2.93 -11.61
CA SER A 24 13.52 -3.84 -11.04
C SER A 24 13.91 -3.49 -9.61
N THR A 25 13.24 -2.50 -9.01
CA THR A 25 13.53 -2.08 -7.63
C THR A 25 13.03 -3.12 -6.65
N SER A 26 13.80 -3.34 -5.58
CA SER A 26 13.36 -4.26 -4.52
C SER A 26 12.20 -3.65 -3.75
N LEU A 27 11.42 -4.51 -3.11
CA LEU A 27 10.30 -4.01 -2.30
C LEU A 27 10.80 -3.23 -1.09
N GLU A 28 12.01 -3.54 -0.60
CA GLU A 28 12.57 -2.77 0.50
C GLU A 28 12.80 -1.31 0.08
N GLU A 29 13.36 -1.11 -1.11
CA GLU A 29 13.55 0.24 -1.61
C GLU A 29 12.24 0.94 -1.93
N PHE A 30 11.26 0.18 -2.40
CA PHE A 30 9.92 0.72 -2.64
C PHE A 30 9.28 1.16 -1.32
N HIS A 31 9.41 0.34 -0.29
CA HIS A 31 8.96 0.68 1.06
C HIS A 31 9.58 2.00 1.53
N ASN A 32 10.88 2.16 1.33
CA ASN A 32 11.56 3.39 1.72
C ASN A 32 11.03 4.59 0.93
N ALA A 33 10.76 4.41 -0.35
CA ALA A 33 10.23 5.48 -1.19
C ALA A 33 8.84 5.90 -0.74
N ILE A 34 7.98 4.93 -0.40
CA ILE A 34 6.64 5.23 0.10
C ILE A 34 6.73 5.98 1.42
N ALA A 35 7.53 5.47 2.36
CA ALA A 35 7.67 6.09 3.66
C ALA A 35 8.13 7.53 3.53
N GLN A 36 9.12 7.77 2.70
CA GLN A 36 9.64 9.11 2.46
C GLN A 36 8.59 10.04 1.87
N SER A 37 7.82 9.53 0.91
CA SER A 37 6.84 10.36 0.21
C SER A 37 5.73 10.83 1.13
N PHE A 38 5.44 10.09 2.20
CA PHE A 38 4.42 10.47 3.16
C PHE A 38 5.01 11.12 4.42
N GLY A 39 6.34 11.18 4.53
CA GLY A 39 6.99 11.85 5.66
C GLY A 39 7.24 10.95 6.86
N PHE A 40 7.14 9.64 6.70
CA PHE A 40 7.51 8.71 7.77
C PHE A 40 9.02 8.59 7.86
N LEU A 41 9.50 8.22 9.06
CA LEU A 41 10.93 7.99 9.25
C LEU A 41 11.42 6.70 8.58
N GLY A 42 10.53 5.75 8.37
CA GLY A 42 10.88 4.49 7.74
C GLY A 42 11.52 3.49 8.68
N ASN A 43 11.39 3.70 9.99
CA ASN A 43 12.05 2.86 10.98
C ASN A 43 11.10 1.94 11.72
N GLU A 44 9.88 1.78 11.23
CA GLU A 44 8.90 0.87 11.84
C GLU A 44 8.73 -0.37 10.98
N MET A 45 8.10 -1.39 11.56
CA MET A 45 7.81 -2.61 10.82
C MET A 45 6.78 -2.35 9.74
N ALA A 46 6.94 -3.05 8.62
CA ALA A 46 6.07 -2.86 7.47
C ALA A 46 5.95 -4.17 6.69
N SER A 47 4.88 -4.29 5.93
CA SER A 47 4.69 -5.42 5.03
C SER A 47 3.90 -4.99 3.80
N PHE A 48 4.18 -5.67 2.69
CA PHE A 48 3.31 -5.61 1.52
C PHE A 48 2.49 -6.89 1.49
N TYR A 49 1.30 -6.80 0.92
CA TYR A 49 0.44 -7.97 0.70
C TYR A 49 0.03 -7.98 -0.75
N THR A 50 0.17 -9.14 -1.39
CA THR A 50 -0.45 -9.30 -2.70
C THR A 50 -1.95 -9.39 -2.49
N CYS A 51 -2.72 -9.05 -3.51
CA CYS A 51 -4.17 -9.06 -3.38
C CYS A 51 -4.81 -9.23 -4.75
N ASP A 52 -6.11 -9.51 -4.75
CA ASP A 52 -6.87 -9.63 -5.99
C ASP A 52 -7.45 -8.26 -6.37
N GLU A 53 -8.29 -8.23 -7.40
CA GLU A 53 -8.85 -6.98 -7.89
C GLU A 53 -9.79 -6.32 -6.88
N GLU A 54 -10.27 -7.08 -5.91
CA GLU A 54 -11.16 -6.57 -4.88
C GLU A 54 -10.43 -6.26 -3.58
N TRP A 55 -9.09 -6.25 -3.62
CA TRP A 55 -8.23 -5.95 -2.48
C TRP A 55 -8.28 -7.02 -1.39
N ASN A 56 -8.62 -8.25 -1.73
CA ASN A 56 -8.54 -9.36 -0.79
C ASN A 56 -7.08 -9.79 -0.66
N GLN A 57 -6.56 -9.77 0.55
CA GLN A 57 -5.16 -10.06 0.82
C GLN A 57 -4.84 -11.52 0.58
N ASP A 58 -3.63 -11.77 0.09
CA ASP A 58 -3.15 -13.12 -0.17
C ASP A 58 -1.82 -13.35 0.53
N GLU A 59 -0.70 -13.08 -0.11
CA GLU A 59 0.62 -13.39 0.43
C GLU A 59 1.26 -12.16 1.08
N GLU A 60 1.90 -12.37 2.24
CA GLU A 60 2.61 -11.30 2.92
C GLU A 60 4.08 -11.28 2.51
N ILE A 61 4.63 -10.09 2.27
CA ILE A 61 6.04 -9.87 2.01
C ILE A 61 6.52 -8.90 3.07
N ALA A 62 7.32 -9.39 4.01
CA ALA A 62 7.67 -8.66 5.23
C ALA A 62 9.01 -7.96 5.08
N LEU A 63 9.16 -6.85 5.80
CA LEU A 63 10.43 -6.13 5.84
C LEU A 63 11.50 -6.99 6.51
N PHE A 64 11.16 -7.63 7.63
CA PHE A 64 12.06 -8.53 8.35
C PHE A 64 11.32 -9.81 8.70
N ASP A 65 12.08 -10.90 8.83
CA ASP A 65 11.54 -12.17 9.28
C ASP A 65 11.43 -12.14 10.80
N MET A 66 10.21 -12.07 11.29
CA MET A 66 9.94 -12.01 12.73
C MET A 66 9.59 -13.38 13.31
N SER A 67 9.65 -14.44 12.51
CA SER A 67 9.29 -15.76 12.99
C SER A 67 10.49 -16.43 13.67
N ASP A 68 10.22 -17.15 14.75
CA ASP A 68 11.28 -17.83 15.50
C ASP A 68 11.61 -19.21 14.95
N ASN A 69 10.80 -19.74 14.05
CA ASN A 69 10.96 -21.12 13.58
C ASN A 69 11.26 -21.21 12.10
N GLY A 70 11.85 -20.16 11.53
CA GLY A 70 12.30 -20.23 10.15
C GLY A 70 11.21 -20.47 9.14
N SER A 71 10.05 -19.85 9.35
CA SER A 71 8.96 -19.95 8.39
C SER A 71 9.38 -19.38 7.03
N ASP A 72 8.68 -19.77 5.97
CA ASP A 72 9.00 -19.34 4.62
C ASP A 72 8.41 -17.99 4.30
N VAL A 73 8.63 -17.02 5.19
CA VAL A 73 8.15 -15.66 4.95
C VAL A 73 8.95 -15.02 3.82
N ARG A 74 8.25 -14.45 2.86
CA ARG A 74 8.89 -13.74 1.76
C ARG A 74 9.36 -12.39 2.26
N LEU A 75 10.58 -11.99 1.89
CA LEU A 75 11.18 -10.76 2.41
C LEU A 75 11.27 -9.70 1.33
N MET A 76 11.13 -8.44 1.73
CA MET A 76 11.17 -7.30 0.81
C MET A 76 12.51 -7.17 0.09
N ASN A 77 13.61 -7.48 0.79
CA ASN A 77 14.94 -7.31 0.18
C ASN A 77 15.27 -8.43 -0.81
N GLU A 78 14.43 -9.45 -0.88
CA GLU A 78 14.62 -10.57 -1.82
C GLU A 78 13.55 -10.62 -2.89
N THR A 79 12.68 -9.62 -2.92
CA THR A 79 11.55 -9.60 -3.84
C THR A 79 11.58 -8.29 -4.63
N PHE A 80 11.43 -8.40 -5.94
CA PHE A 80 11.45 -7.22 -6.79
C PHE A 80 10.05 -6.84 -7.22
N LEU A 81 9.85 -5.55 -7.42
CA LEU A 81 8.53 -5.01 -7.72
C LEU A 81 7.90 -5.70 -8.93
N GLU A 82 8.68 -5.89 -9.98
CA GLU A 82 8.16 -6.50 -11.21
C GLU A 82 7.76 -7.96 -11.03
N ASP A 83 8.21 -8.61 -9.96
CA ASP A 83 7.86 -10.01 -9.71
C ASP A 83 6.46 -10.17 -9.14
N ILE A 84 5.92 -9.14 -8.51
CA ILE A 84 4.62 -9.25 -7.84
C ILE A 84 3.61 -8.23 -8.33
N MET A 85 4.04 -7.21 -9.07
CA MET A 85 3.14 -6.19 -9.59
C MET A 85 3.29 -6.14 -11.10
N THR A 86 2.22 -6.47 -11.82
CA THR A 86 2.21 -6.50 -13.28
C THR A 86 0.90 -5.93 -13.77
N GLU A 87 0.75 -5.81 -15.08
CA GLU A 87 -0.51 -5.35 -15.66
C GLU A 87 -1.68 -6.27 -15.31
N LYS A 88 -1.41 -7.56 -15.12
CA LYS A 88 -2.45 -8.51 -14.75
C LYS A 88 -2.73 -8.52 -13.26
N SER A 89 -1.76 -8.12 -12.45
CA SER A 89 -1.89 -8.06 -10.98
C SER A 89 -1.39 -6.71 -10.52
N PRO A 90 -2.14 -5.64 -10.76
CA PRO A 90 -1.63 -4.29 -10.56
C PRO A 90 -1.80 -3.73 -9.14
N LYS A 91 -2.24 -4.55 -8.19
CA LYS A 91 -2.61 -4.04 -6.87
C LYS A 91 -1.83 -4.72 -5.77
N LEU A 92 -1.42 -3.92 -4.77
CA LEU A 92 -0.80 -4.39 -3.54
C LEU A 92 -1.41 -3.61 -2.38
N ILE A 93 -1.28 -4.17 -1.17
CA ILE A 93 -1.61 -3.45 0.04
C ILE A 93 -0.33 -3.25 0.82
N TYR A 94 -0.13 -2.07 1.37
CA TYR A 94 1.05 -1.74 2.15
C TYR A 94 0.63 -1.30 3.55
N VAL A 95 1.24 -1.91 4.57
CA VAL A 95 0.95 -1.55 5.97
C VAL A 95 2.26 -1.10 6.61
N TYR A 96 2.24 0.06 7.22
CA TYR A 96 3.39 0.64 7.89
C TYR A 96 3.08 0.81 9.37
N ASP A 97 4.02 0.40 10.24
CA ASP A 97 3.90 0.52 11.69
C ASP A 97 2.74 -0.32 12.19
N PHE A 98 3.06 -1.57 12.56
CA PHE A 98 2.04 -2.55 12.95
C PHE A 98 1.26 -2.15 14.19
N LEU A 99 1.80 -1.27 15.01
CA LEU A 99 1.06 -0.77 16.17
C LEU A 99 0.02 0.26 15.75
N SER A 100 0.35 1.07 14.78
CA SER A 100 -0.56 2.12 14.28
C SER A 100 -1.38 1.68 13.09
N MET A 101 -0.87 0.71 12.32
CA MET A 101 -1.58 0.12 11.18
C MET A 101 -1.94 1.13 10.09
N TRP A 102 -0.97 1.97 9.69
CA TRP A 102 -1.15 2.82 8.51
C TRP A 102 -1.30 1.91 7.31
N THR A 103 -2.44 1.97 6.65
CA THR A 103 -2.76 1.07 5.54
C THR A 103 -2.93 1.87 4.25
N PHE A 104 -2.30 1.37 3.19
CA PHE A 104 -2.29 2.06 1.90
C PHE A 104 -2.68 1.07 0.79
N PHE A 105 -3.45 1.55 -0.15
CA PHE A 105 -3.75 0.82 -1.38
C PHE A 105 -2.75 1.26 -2.44
N VAL A 106 -2.09 0.30 -3.05
CA VAL A 106 -1.01 0.54 -4.01
C VAL A 106 -1.43 0.00 -5.36
N GLU A 107 -1.45 0.85 -6.36
CA GLU A 107 -1.95 0.44 -7.67
C GLU A 107 -1.02 0.89 -8.78
N LEU A 108 -0.70 -0.05 -9.68
CA LEU A 108 0.10 0.25 -10.88
C LEU A 108 -0.81 0.98 -11.86
N ALA A 109 -0.48 2.24 -12.15
CA ALA A 109 -1.30 3.07 -13.00
C ALA A 109 -0.83 3.04 -14.45
N ASP A 110 0.49 2.93 -14.67
CA ASP A 110 1.03 2.97 -16.03
C ASP A 110 2.43 2.41 -16.02
N ILE A 111 2.91 2.03 -17.20
CA ILE A 111 4.26 1.53 -17.39
C ILE A 111 4.88 2.37 -18.52
N ALA A 112 6.10 2.85 -18.26
CA ALA A 112 6.79 3.71 -19.23
C ALA A 112 8.24 3.26 -19.36
N GLU A 113 8.95 3.88 -20.30
CA GLU A 113 10.36 3.59 -20.48
C GLU A 113 11.19 4.53 -19.62
N HIS A 114 12.37 4.07 -19.27
CA HIS A 114 13.32 4.86 -18.49
C HIS A 114 13.64 6.15 -19.25
N GLU A 115 13.59 7.27 -18.54
CA GLU A 115 13.84 8.57 -19.15
C GLU A 115 15.19 9.10 -18.67
N SER A 116 16.03 9.44 -19.63
CA SER A 116 17.36 9.98 -19.36
C SER A 116 17.26 11.30 -18.60
N GLY A 117 18.08 11.44 -17.56
CA GLY A 117 18.11 12.69 -16.79
C GLY A 117 17.14 12.73 -15.63
N ILE A 118 16.31 11.69 -15.45
CA ILE A 118 15.39 11.60 -14.32
C ILE A 118 15.94 10.61 -13.32
N ALA A 119 15.98 11.00 -12.05
CA ALA A 119 16.39 10.11 -10.97
C ALA A 119 15.14 9.39 -10.44
N TYR A 120 15.28 8.10 -10.21
CA TYR A 120 14.19 7.28 -9.68
C TYR A 120 14.60 6.72 -8.33
N PRO A 121 13.67 6.57 -7.39
CA PRO A 121 12.26 6.91 -7.48
C PRO A 121 12.02 8.41 -7.50
N ASN A 122 10.93 8.80 -8.12
CA ASN A 122 10.59 10.20 -8.28
C ASN A 122 9.12 10.42 -7.93
N VAL A 123 8.84 11.42 -7.09
CA VAL A 123 7.45 11.74 -6.73
C VAL A 123 6.88 12.64 -7.82
N LEU A 124 5.87 12.13 -8.53
CA LEU A 124 5.21 12.88 -9.57
C LEU A 124 4.19 13.85 -9.02
N PHE A 125 3.45 13.42 -7.98
CA PHE A 125 2.34 14.22 -7.49
C PHE A 125 2.04 13.82 -6.06
N SER A 126 1.67 14.83 -5.24
CA SER A 126 1.28 14.61 -3.86
C SER A 126 -0.04 15.32 -3.62
N PHE A 127 -1.01 14.61 -3.06
CA PHE A 127 -2.30 15.19 -2.73
C PHE A 127 -2.67 14.85 -1.30
N GLY A 128 -2.99 15.88 -0.51
CA GLY A 128 -3.37 15.70 0.88
C GLY A 128 -2.18 15.52 1.79
N GLU A 129 -2.40 15.80 3.07
CA GLU A 129 -1.36 15.64 4.09
C GLU A 129 -1.72 14.50 5.03
N LEU A 130 -0.69 13.78 5.46
CA LEU A 130 -0.88 12.67 6.36
C LEU A 130 -1.42 13.18 7.69
N PRO A 131 -2.52 12.61 8.22
CA PRO A 131 -3.00 13.02 9.54
C PRO A 131 -2.02 12.59 10.63
N GLU A 132 -2.12 13.21 11.80
CA GLU A 132 -1.20 12.92 12.90
C GLU A 132 -1.34 11.50 13.41
N THR A 133 -2.57 10.95 13.36
CA THR A 133 -2.82 9.59 13.75
C THR A 133 -3.47 8.84 12.60
N PRO A 134 -3.30 7.52 12.54
CA PRO A 134 -3.92 6.75 11.47
C PRO A 134 -5.43 6.89 11.49
N PRO A 135 -6.06 6.83 10.32
CA PRO A 135 -7.52 6.84 10.28
C PRO A 135 -8.10 5.67 11.05
N GLU A 136 -9.20 5.92 11.72
CA GLU A 136 -9.85 4.90 12.50
C GLU A 136 -10.41 3.82 11.59
N LYS A 137 -10.13 2.56 11.92
CA LYS A 137 -10.66 1.43 11.16
C LYS A 137 -11.91 0.92 11.84
N ASN A 138 -12.96 0.73 11.04
CA ASN A 138 -14.20 0.21 11.58
C ASN A 138 -14.20 -1.31 11.37
N PHE A 139 -13.87 -2.05 12.40
CA PHE A 139 -13.80 -3.50 12.36
C PHE A 139 -15.05 -4.16 12.86
N GLU A 140 -16.17 -3.58 12.64
CA GLU A 140 -17.39 -4.25 13.04
C GLU A 140 -17.61 -5.42 12.19
N SER A 141 -17.60 -6.31 12.70
CA SER A 141 -17.62 -7.46 12.05
C SER A 141 -18.30 -7.64 10.89
N LYS A 142 -17.96 -7.25 10.59
CA LYS A 142 -18.05 -7.28 9.73
C LYS A 142 -17.30 -7.77 9.16
N PRO A 143 -17.46 -8.17 9.10
CA PRO A 143 -16.90 -8.49 8.60
C PRO A 143 -16.70 -8.50 7.82
N THR A 144 -16.58 -8.37 7.38
CA THR A 144 -16.41 -8.09 6.80
C THR A 144 -16.27 -7.43 6.32
N PHE A 145 -16.51 -7.46 5.89
CA PHE A 145 -16.46 -6.51 5.68
C PHE A 145 -17.10 -6.09 5.44
N ASP A 146 -17.38 -6.09 5.44
CA ASP A 146 -18.04 -5.34 5.38
C ASP A 146 -18.25 -4.57 5.35
N PHE A 147 -18.64 -4.73 5.05
CA PHE A 147 -19.06 -3.77 5.03
C PHE A 147 -19.85 -3.33 5.19
N ASP A 148 -20.27 -3.59 5.20
CA ASP A 148 -21.16 -2.88 5.39
C ASP A 148 -21.59 -2.31 5.80
N ASP A 149 -21.92 -2.76 5.78
CA ASP A 149 -22.50 -2.04 6.18
C ASP A 149 -22.60 -1.30 6.38
N THR A 150 -22.70 -1.61 6.32
CA THR A 150 -22.95 -0.82 6.49
C THR A 150 -23.03 -0.17 6.57
N PHE A 151 -23.21 -0.26 6.36
CA PHE A 151 -23.46 0.64 6.39
C PHE A 151 -24.01 1.23 6.60
N GLU A 152 -24.11 0.49 6.51
CA GLU A 152 -24.58 1.07 6.65
C GLU A 152 -24.67 1.75 6.91
N ASN A 153 -24.83 1.26 6.81
CA ASN A 153 -24.92 1.96 7.08
C ASN A 153 -24.64 2.75 7.18
N TYR A 154 -24.49 2.75 7.04
CA TYR A 154 -24.30 3.55 7.00
C TYR A 154 -24.58 4.08 7.06
N ASP A 155 -24.71 3.47 6.98
CA ASP A 155 -25.00 3.92 6.97
C ASP A 155 -24.99 4.30 7.06
N ASP A 156 -25.10 3.85 6.95
CA ASP A 156 -25.08 4.14 6.95
C ASP A 156 -24.55 4.65 6.77
N LEU A 157 -24.33 4.28 6.39
CA LEU A 157 -23.94 4.53 6.12
C LEU A 157 -23.62 5.04 5.92
N ASP A 158 -23.57 4.71 5.84
CA ASP A 158 -23.44 4.99 5.63
C ASP A 158 -22.97 5.22 5.52
N PHE A 159 -22.79 4.90 5.12
CA PHE A 159 -22.56 5.02 4.94
C PHE A 159 -22.44 5.09 4.70
N ASP A 160 -22.33 4.32 4.47
CA ASP A 160 -22.33 4.19 4.16
C ASP A 160 -22.03 4.15 3.76
N GLU A 161 -21.96 3.70 3.51
CA GLU A 161 -21.81 3.56 3.12
C GLU A 161 -21.17 3.49 2.81
N ASN A 162 -21.04 3.32 2.61
CA ASN A 162 -20.51 3.28 2.36
C ASN A 162 -19.70 3.04 2.40
N TRP A 163 -19.52 2.69 1.92
CA TRP A 163 -18.78 2.45 2.04
C TRP A 163 -18.58 2.15 1.75
N ASN A 164 -18.41 2.18 1.82
CA ASN A 164 -18.25 2.05 1.70
C ASN A 164 -18.14 1.88 1.53
#